data_5d914704cb229daa97c514313fbbcc69
#
_entry.id   5d914704cb229daa97c514313fbbcc69
#
_cell.length_a   1.000
_cell.length_b   1.000
_cell.length_c   1.000
_cell.angle_alpha   90.00
_cell.angle_beta   90.00
_cell.angle_gamma   90.00
#
_symmetry.space_group_name_H-M   'P 1'
#
loop_
_entity.id
_entity.type
_entity.pdbx_description
1 polymer ?
#
loop_
_entity_poly.entity_id
_entity_poly.type
_entity_poly.pdbx_seq_one_letter_code
_entity_poly.pdbx_strand_id
1 'polypeptide(L)'
;MASPIPARFTPQSILVIKLRHHGDMLLTTPVINALRARYPDAHIDVLLYKETRPMLEAHPAIRQLHIIDRSWKKEGSLQKLRHELALLSAVRACRYDMVINLADQWRSAIITGLSGAAVRIGFAYRKRDNALWRWCHNQRVPTTRHHQLHTVEQNMSALAPLGIDVTNAVASMHFSEADRQKVDVLLAQQQIAGPFIVLQPTSR
;
A
#
# COMPACT_ATOMS: atom_id res chain seq x y z
N MET A 1 5.28 23.74 10.37
CA MET A 1 4.19 22.91 10.90
C MET A 1 3.38 22.40 9.73
N ALA A 2 2.83 21.17 9.77
CA ALA A 2 1.92 20.70 8.73
C ALA A 2 0.59 21.45 8.87
N SER A 3 0.05 21.98 7.76
CA SER A 3 -1.30 22.56 7.78
C SER A 3 -2.31 21.43 8.05
N PRO A 4 -3.29 21.63 8.94
CA PRO A 4 -4.29 20.61 9.22
C PRO A 4 -5.07 20.27 7.95
N ILE A 5 -5.44 19.01 7.81
CA ILE A 5 -6.34 18.57 6.73
C ILE A 5 -7.71 19.23 6.97
N PRO A 6 -8.31 19.91 5.98
CA PRO A 6 -9.61 20.54 6.16
C PRO A 6 -10.67 19.52 6.58
N ALA A 7 -11.52 19.85 7.55
CA ALA A 7 -12.56 18.98 8.08
C ALA A 7 -13.53 18.44 6.99
N ARG A 8 -13.71 19.18 5.89
CA ARG A 8 -14.55 18.82 4.73
C ARG A 8 -13.76 18.20 3.58
N PHE A 9 -12.48 17.80 3.80
CA PHE A 9 -11.68 17.17 2.75
C PHE A 9 -12.26 15.79 2.42
N THR A 10 -12.75 15.65 1.20
CA THR A 10 -13.32 14.40 0.69
C THR A 10 -12.55 13.99 -0.57
N PRO A 11 -11.51 13.16 -0.45
CA PRO A 11 -10.72 12.73 -1.60
C PRO A 11 -11.57 11.85 -2.52
N GLN A 12 -11.49 12.08 -3.83
CA GLN A 12 -12.08 11.23 -4.86
C GLN A 12 -11.10 10.17 -5.35
N SER A 13 -9.80 10.37 -5.14
CA SER A 13 -8.74 9.49 -5.63
C SER A 13 -7.60 9.40 -4.62
N ILE A 14 -7.32 8.18 -4.17
CA ILE A 14 -6.37 7.88 -3.10
C ILE A 14 -5.33 6.88 -3.60
N LEU A 15 -4.05 7.15 -3.38
CA LEU A 15 -2.97 6.20 -3.61
C LEU A 15 -2.37 5.73 -2.28
N VAL A 16 -2.34 4.43 -2.06
CA VAL A 16 -1.61 3.81 -0.94
C VAL A 16 -0.29 3.23 -1.47
N ILE A 17 0.82 3.56 -0.85
CA ILE A 17 2.14 3.07 -1.26
C ILE A 17 2.71 2.16 -0.18
N LYS A 18 2.98 0.88 -0.54
CA LYS A 18 3.67 -0.07 0.33
C LYS A 18 4.67 -0.88 -0.49
N LEU A 19 5.95 -0.72 -0.22
CA LEU A 19 7.04 -1.37 -0.94
C LEU A 19 7.77 -2.36 -0.01
N ARG A 20 7.17 -3.51 0.25
CA ARG A 20 7.65 -4.52 1.20
C ARG A 20 7.37 -5.95 0.69
N HIS A 21 7.46 -6.95 1.58
CA HIS A 21 7.21 -8.36 1.29
C HIS A 21 5.71 -8.72 1.33
N HIS A 22 5.38 -9.96 0.96
CA HIS A 22 4.00 -10.45 0.84
C HIS A 22 3.17 -10.25 2.11
N GLY A 23 3.71 -10.66 3.28
CA GLY A 23 3.02 -10.47 4.57
C GLY A 23 2.75 -8.99 4.89
N ASP A 24 3.71 -8.10 4.62
CA ASP A 24 3.52 -6.65 4.82
C ASP A 24 2.39 -6.10 3.94
N MET A 25 2.21 -6.65 2.73
CA MET A 25 1.12 -6.24 1.82
C MET A 25 -0.23 -6.68 2.35
N LEU A 26 -0.35 -7.91 2.84
CA LEU A 26 -1.57 -8.41 3.49
C LEU A 26 -1.93 -7.54 4.71
N LEU A 27 -0.94 -7.22 5.54
CA LEU A 27 -1.10 -6.35 6.72
C LEU A 27 -1.35 -4.87 6.37
N THR A 28 -1.47 -4.53 5.08
CA THR A 28 -1.91 -3.20 4.59
C THR A 28 -3.42 -3.16 4.31
N THR A 29 -4.07 -4.31 4.18
CA THR A 29 -5.51 -4.37 3.86
C THR A 29 -6.41 -3.66 4.88
N PRO A 30 -6.11 -3.64 6.19
CA PRO A 30 -6.90 -2.84 7.15
C PRO A 30 -6.91 -1.34 6.81
N VAL A 31 -5.80 -0.79 6.32
CA VAL A 31 -5.73 0.62 5.86
C VAL A 31 -6.67 0.84 4.67
N ILE A 32 -6.65 -0.08 3.71
CA ILE A 32 -7.50 -0.02 2.51
C ILE A 32 -8.98 -0.11 2.89
N ASN A 33 -9.32 -1.05 3.79
CA ASN A 33 -10.68 -1.24 4.28
C ASN A 33 -11.19 0.01 5.04
N ALA A 34 -10.36 0.58 5.91
CA ALA A 34 -10.69 1.79 6.65
C ALA A 34 -10.89 3.01 5.73
N LEU A 35 -10.06 3.14 4.69
CA LEU A 35 -10.22 4.19 3.68
C LEU A 35 -11.51 4.00 2.87
N ARG A 36 -11.84 2.76 2.48
CA ARG A 36 -13.09 2.45 1.78
C ARG A 36 -14.31 2.75 2.65
N ALA A 37 -14.27 2.38 3.93
CA ALA A 37 -15.34 2.67 4.88
C ALA A 37 -15.54 4.18 5.09
N ARG A 38 -14.45 4.94 5.16
CA ARG A 38 -14.50 6.40 5.40
C ARG A 38 -14.84 7.21 4.15
N TYR A 39 -14.42 6.71 2.97
CA TYR A 39 -14.58 7.36 1.66
C TYR A 39 -15.15 6.33 0.65
N PRO A 40 -16.45 6.00 0.73
CA PRO A 40 -17.05 4.91 -0.04
C PRO A 40 -16.99 5.13 -1.56
N ASP A 41 -17.00 6.40 -2.00
CA ASP A 41 -16.99 6.76 -3.42
C ASP A 41 -15.58 6.99 -3.99
N ALA A 42 -14.54 7.01 -3.14
CA ALA A 42 -13.18 7.27 -3.57
C ALA A 42 -12.58 6.10 -4.34
N HIS A 43 -11.86 6.39 -5.42
CA HIS A 43 -11.00 5.41 -6.07
C HIS A 43 -9.75 5.17 -5.23
N ILE A 44 -9.51 3.93 -4.85
CA ILE A 44 -8.32 3.54 -4.08
C ILE A 44 -7.43 2.71 -4.99
N ASP A 45 -6.20 3.18 -5.19
CA ASP A 45 -5.16 2.50 -5.94
C ASP A 45 -3.98 2.17 -5.01
N VAL A 46 -3.19 1.16 -5.38
CA VAL A 46 -2.03 0.76 -4.59
C VAL A 46 -0.77 0.69 -5.45
N LEU A 47 0.33 1.24 -4.94
CA LEU A 47 1.67 1.08 -5.53
C LEU A 47 2.46 0.05 -4.74
N LEU A 48 2.87 -1.03 -5.42
CA LEU A 48 3.53 -2.17 -4.81
C LEU A 48 4.59 -2.81 -5.73
N TYR A 49 5.35 -3.77 -5.19
CA TYR A 49 6.24 -4.60 -5.99
C TYR A 49 5.49 -5.70 -6.74
N LYS A 50 5.92 -6.01 -7.97
CA LYS A 50 5.34 -7.01 -8.87
C LYS A 50 5.10 -8.36 -8.19
N GLU A 51 6.09 -8.85 -7.45
CA GLU A 51 6.03 -10.13 -6.76
C GLU A 51 4.96 -10.19 -5.67
N THR A 52 4.55 -9.03 -5.13
CA THR A 52 3.55 -8.97 -4.07
C THR A 52 2.12 -8.71 -4.58
N ARG A 53 1.96 -8.55 -5.89
CA ARG A 53 0.67 -8.32 -6.56
C ARG A 53 -0.43 -9.32 -6.14
N PRO A 54 -0.15 -10.65 -6.06
CA PRO A 54 -1.20 -11.62 -5.73
C PRO A 54 -1.85 -11.40 -4.36
N MET A 55 -1.21 -10.65 -3.45
CA MET A 55 -1.77 -10.36 -2.13
C MET A 55 -2.95 -9.38 -2.16
N LEU A 56 -3.05 -8.56 -3.21
CA LEU A 56 -4.01 -7.46 -3.29
C LEU A 56 -4.81 -7.42 -4.60
N GLU A 57 -4.46 -8.18 -5.62
CA GLU A 57 -5.07 -8.06 -6.95
C GLU A 57 -6.57 -8.38 -6.99
N ALA A 58 -7.06 -9.24 -6.09
CA ALA A 58 -8.47 -9.57 -5.97
C ALA A 58 -9.22 -8.73 -4.91
N HIS A 59 -8.56 -7.73 -4.31
CA HIS A 59 -9.18 -6.95 -3.24
C HIS A 59 -10.27 -6.01 -3.77
N PRO A 60 -11.54 -6.12 -3.33
CA PRO A 60 -12.68 -5.43 -3.96
C PRO A 60 -12.65 -3.91 -3.81
N ALA A 61 -11.95 -3.38 -2.82
CA ALA A 61 -11.83 -1.94 -2.62
C ALA A 61 -10.76 -1.29 -3.51
N ILE A 62 -9.91 -2.07 -4.19
CA ILE A 62 -8.83 -1.55 -5.02
C ILE A 62 -9.29 -1.43 -6.47
N ARG A 63 -9.14 -0.25 -7.06
CA ARG A 63 -9.45 0.00 -8.47
C ARG A 63 -8.34 -0.51 -9.39
N GLN A 64 -7.07 -0.16 -9.07
CA GLN A 64 -5.91 -0.57 -9.86
C GLN A 64 -4.63 -0.67 -9.02
N LEU A 65 -3.67 -1.41 -9.55
CA LEU A 65 -2.34 -1.59 -8.97
C LEU A 65 -1.28 -0.93 -9.86
N HIS A 66 -0.47 -0.04 -9.30
CA HIS A 66 0.78 0.41 -9.91
C HIS A 66 1.90 -0.55 -9.53
N ILE A 67 2.61 -1.04 -10.50
CA ILE A 67 3.59 -2.12 -10.31
C ILE A 67 5.01 -1.60 -10.48
N ILE A 68 5.86 -1.92 -9.50
CA ILE A 68 7.30 -1.76 -9.59
C ILE A 68 7.94 -3.15 -9.77
N ASP A 69 8.59 -3.38 -10.90
CA ASP A 69 9.37 -4.58 -11.10
C ASP A 69 10.80 -4.40 -10.55
N ARG A 70 11.22 -5.26 -9.63
CA ARG A 70 12.56 -5.21 -9.05
C ARG A 70 13.65 -5.60 -10.04
N SER A 71 13.29 -6.29 -11.14
CA SER A 71 14.24 -6.64 -12.21
C SER A 71 14.84 -5.42 -12.88
N TRP A 72 14.14 -4.28 -12.89
CA TRP A 72 14.64 -3.01 -13.43
C TRP A 72 16.00 -2.59 -12.85
N LYS A 73 16.32 -3.05 -11.62
CA LYS A 73 17.63 -2.78 -11.01
C LYS A 73 18.81 -3.38 -11.78
N LYS A 74 18.56 -4.42 -12.60
CA LYS A 74 19.60 -5.09 -13.40
C LYS A 74 19.79 -4.46 -14.78
N GLU A 75 18.92 -3.54 -15.18
CA GLU A 75 18.94 -2.89 -16.48
C GLU A 75 19.93 -1.71 -16.52
N GLY A 76 20.18 -1.17 -17.72
CA GLY A 76 21.01 0.02 -17.90
C GLY A 76 20.37 1.29 -17.33
N SER A 77 21.17 2.31 -17.02
CA SER A 77 20.70 3.55 -16.36
C SER A 77 19.60 4.27 -17.12
N LEU A 78 19.69 4.30 -18.45
CA LEU A 78 18.67 4.93 -19.29
C LEU A 78 17.33 4.20 -19.21
N GLN A 79 17.35 2.87 -19.20
CA GLN A 79 16.16 2.03 -19.11
C GLN A 79 15.49 2.20 -17.73
N LYS A 80 16.29 2.22 -16.66
CA LYS A 80 15.81 2.53 -15.30
C LYS A 80 15.09 3.87 -15.27
N LEU A 81 15.70 4.91 -15.83
CA LEU A 81 15.11 6.24 -15.88
C LEU A 81 13.77 6.24 -16.63
N ARG A 82 13.69 5.53 -17.77
CA ARG A 82 12.44 5.41 -18.53
C ARG A 82 11.33 4.75 -17.72
N HIS A 83 11.63 3.67 -16.99
CA HIS A 83 10.65 3.01 -16.11
C HIS A 83 10.19 3.93 -14.97
N GLU A 84 11.10 4.66 -14.32
CA GLU A 84 10.76 5.60 -13.26
C GLU A 84 9.88 6.75 -13.78
N LEU A 85 10.20 7.31 -14.94
CA LEU A 85 9.41 8.36 -15.57
C LEU A 85 8.04 7.87 -16.03
N ALA A 86 7.96 6.67 -16.60
CA ALA A 86 6.70 6.05 -16.99
C ALA A 86 5.79 5.78 -15.77
N LEU A 87 6.36 5.25 -14.69
CA LEU A 87 5.63 5.04 -13.44
C LEU A 87 5.12 6.36 -12.86
N LEU A 88 5.98 7.37 -12.77
CA LEU A 88 5.59 8.69 -12.26
C LEU A 88 4.51 9.34 -13.14
N SER A 89 4.64 9.22 -14.46
CA SER A 89 3.63 9.69 -15.42
C SER A 89 2.28 9.01 -15.19
N ALA A 90 2.27 7.68 -15.04
CA ALA A 90 1.06 6.91 -14.75
C ALA A 90 0.40 7.33 -13.41
N VAL A 91 1.21 7.52 -12.36
CA VAL A 91 0.72 8.01 -11.07
C VAL A 91 0.12 9.42 -11.19
N ARG A 92 0.79 10.33 -11.90
CA ARG A 92 0.30 11.71 -12.09
C ARG A 92 -0.96 11.78 -12.95
N ALA A 93 -1.10 10.90 -13.95
CA ALA A 93 -2.28 10.83 -14.81
C ALA A 93 -3.56 10.50 -14.01
N CYS A 94 -3.43 9.77 -12.89
CA CYS A 94 -4.56 9.45 -12.01
C CYS A 94 -5.03 10.62 -11.15
N ARG A 95 -4.27 11.73 -11.07
CA ARG A 95 -4.62 12.97 -10.33
C ARG A 95 -5.11 12.70 -8.89
N TYR A 96 -4.29 12.00 -8.13
CA TYR A 96 -4.63 11.68 -6.75
C TYR A 96 -4.80 12.92 -5.88
N ASP A 97 -5.88 12.99 -5.10
CA ASP A 97 -6.10 14.03 -4.09
C ASP A 97 -5.28 13.75 -2.83
N MET A 98 -5.10 12.45 -2.54
CA MET A 98 -4.39 11.99 -1.36
C MET A 98 -3.44 10.84 -1.68
N VAL A 99 -2.23 10.89 -1.11
CA VAL A 99 -1.26 9.79 -1.11
C VAL A 99 -0.90 9.42 0.32
N ILE A 100 -0.96 8.11 0.63
CA ILE A 100 -0.56 7.55 1.92
C ILE A 100 0.65 6.65 1.70
N ASN A 101 1.82 7.12 2.09
CA ASN A 101 3.08 6.41 1.96
C ASN A 101 3.42 5.64 3.24
N LEU A 102 3.22 4.32 3.22
CA LEU A 102 3.53 3.40 4.32
C LEU A 102 4.95 2.82 4.23
N ALA A 103 5.76 3.28 3.27
CA ALA A 103 7.12 2.79 3.06
C ALA A 103 8.18 3.80 3.55
N ASP A 104 9.36 3.31 3.93
CA ASP A 104 10.49 4.10 4.41
C ASP A 104 11.57 4.35 3.34
N GLN A 105 11.24 4.13 2.07
CA GLN A 105 12.20 4.20 0.95
C GLN A 105 12.15 5.56 0.26
N TRP A 106 13.31 6.05 -0.19
CA TRP A 106 13.39 7.30 -0.97
C TRP A 106 12.56 7.25 -2.25
N ARG A 107 12.51 6.10 -2.92
CA ARG A 107 11.71 5.93 -4.13
C ARG A 107 10.23 6.24 -3.89
N SER A 108 9.65 5.68 -2.82
CA SER A 108 8.25 5.94 -2.45
C SER A 108 8.02 7.40 -2.06
N ALA A 109 8.96 8.00 -1.32
CA ALA A 109 8.88 9.40 -0.93
C ALA A 109 8.90 10.34 -2.15
N ILE A 110 9.81 10.13 -3.10
CA ILE A 110 9.90 10.93 -4.32
C ILE A 110 8.60 10.82 -5.15
N ILE A 111 8.07 9.61 -5.33
CA ILE A 111 6.78 9.40 -6.01
C ILE A 111 5.67 10.15 -5.27
N THR A 112 5.63 10.08 -3.95
CA THR A 112 4.67 10.83 -3.12
C THR A 112 4.79 12.34 -3.33
N GLY A 113 6.01 12.87 -3.27
CA GLY A 113 6.25 14.31 -3.44
C GLY A 113 5.89 14.83 -4.83
N LEU A 114 6.17 14.02 -5.86
CA LEU A 114 5.93 14.35 -7.26
C LEU A 114 4.54 13.96 -7.78
N SER A 115 3.70 13.28 -6.98
CA SER A 115 2.37 12.82 -7.39
C SER A 115 1.42 13.96 -7.77
N GLY A 116 1.61 15.15 -7.21
CA GLY A 116 0.70 16.28 -7.34
C GLY A 116 -0.45 16.28 -6.30
N ALA A 117 -0.52 15.28 -5.43
CA ALA A 117 -1.57 15.18 -4.41
C ALA A 117 -1.49 16.33 -3.39
N ALA A 118 -2.65 16.89 -3.06
CA ALA A 118 -2.76 17.97 -2.06
C ALA A 118 -2.43 17.47 -0.65
N VAL A 119 -2.86 16.24 -0.32
CA VAL A 119 -2.59 15.59 0.97
C VAL A 119 -1.60 14.45 0.76
N ARG A 120 -0.45 14.54 1.41
CA ARG A 120 0.62 13.53 1.31
C ARG A 120 1.03 13.10 2.70
N ILE A 121 0.48 11.95 3.13
CA ILE A 121 0.71 11.38 4.45
C ILE A 121 1.90 10.42 4.39
N GLY A 122 2.77 10.48 5.39
CA GLY A 122 3.87 9.56 5.57
C GLY A 122 4.40 9.58 6.99
N PHE A 123 5.29 8.66 7.31
CA PHE A 123 5.86 8.55 8.64
C PHE A 123 7.07 9.47 8.86
N ALA A 124 7.17 10.05 10.04
CA ALA A 124 8.31 10.86 10.49
C ALA A 124 9.45 9.94 10.99
N TYR A 125 10.02 9.14 10.08
CA TYR A 125 11.15 8.28 10.43
C TYR A 125 12.37 9.11 10.84
N ARG A 126 12.89 8.91 12.04
CA ARG A 126 14.06 9.65 12.57
C ARG A 126 15.28 9.61 11.61
N LYS A 127 15.54 8.44 10.98
CA LYS A 127 16.65 8.26 10.01
C LYS A 127 16.42 8.96 8.66
N ARG A 128 15.21 9.45 8.38
CA ARG A 128 14.82 10.09 7.11
C ARG A 128 14.45 11.57 7.29
N ASP A 129 14.41 12.09 8.52
CA ASP A 129 13.88 13.43 8.82
C ASP A 129 14.83 14.54 8.34
N ASN A 130 14.79 14.81 7.05
CA ASN A 130 15.47 15.92 6.38
C ASN A 130 14.49 16.76 5.55
N ALA A 131 14.96 17.87 4.98
CA ALA A 131 14.15 18.81 4.23
C ALA A 131 13.41 18.15 3.05
N LEU A 132 14.08 17.24 2.32
CA LEU A 132 13.48 16.53 1.19
C LEU A 132 12.36 15.58 1.63
N TRP A 133 12.57 14.81 2.70
CA TRP A 133 11.51 13.93 3.25
C TRP A 133 10.30 14.74 3.71
N ARG A 134 10.55 15.88 4.35
CA ARG A 134 9.50 16.82 4.79
C ARG A 134 8.74 17.43 3.63
N TRP A 135 9.41 17.73 2.54
CA TRP A 135 8.76 18.21 1.31
C TRP A 135 7.88 17.14 0.66
N CYS A 136 8.35 15.88 0.65
CA CYS A 136 7.58 14.76 0.10
C CYS A 136 6.27 14.51 0.88
N HIS A 137 6.25 14.77 2.20
CA HIS A 137 5.13 14.43 3.08
C HIS A 137 4.67 15.67 3.87
N ASN A 138 3.56 16.30 3.45
CA ASN A 138 3.02 17.45 4.16
C ASN A 138 2.21 17.08 5.41
N GLN A 139 1.84 15.81 5.59
CA GLN A 139 1.28 15.24 6.81
C GLN A 139 2.23 14.14 7.31
N ARG A 140 2.82 14.32 8.47
CA ARG A 140 3.83 13.39 8.99
C ARG A 140 3.41 12.82 10.32
N VAL A 141 3.27 11.49 10.38
CA VAL A 141 2.86 10.76 11.58
C VAL A 141 4.10 10.32 12.36
N PRO A 142 4.18 10.61 13.68
CA PRO A 142 5.29 10.17 14.52
C PRO A 142 5.42 8.65 14.57
N THR A 143 6.68 8.16 14.61
CA THR A 143 6.99 6.72 14.71
C THR A 143 7.55 6.32 16.08
N THR A 144 7.44 7.17 17.09
CA THR A 144 8.05 6.96 18.41
C THR A 144 7.59 5.68 19.11
N ARG A 145 6.35 5.26 18.85
CA ARG A 145 5.75 4.04 19.43
C ARG A 145 5.77 2.83 18.49
N HIS A 146 6.29 2.94 17.26
CA HIS A 146 6.23 1.87 16.26
C HIS A 146 6.89 0.56 16.72
N HIS A 147 7.95 0.63 17.53
CA HIS A 147 8.63 -0.56 18.05
C HIS A 147 7.77 -1.36 19.06
N GLN A 148 6.68 -0.79 19.56
CA GLN A 148 5.73 -1.42 20.51
C GLN A 148 4.46 -1.90 19.80
N LEU A 149 4.26 -1.55 18.54
CA LEU A 149 3.04 -1.81 17.79
C LEU A 149 3.21 -2.97 16.82
N HIS A 150 2.17 -3.76 16.66
CA HIS A 150 2.08 -4.71 15.55
C HIS A 150 2.07 -3.96 14.20
N THR A 151 2.54 -4.61 13.12
CA THR A 151 2.63 -3.99 11.78
C THR A 151 1.29 -3.43 11.28
N VAL A 152 0.17 -4.07 11.60
CA VAL A 152 -1.18 -3.55 11.30
C VAL A 152 -1.40 -2.19 11.97
N GLU A 153 -1.12 -2.10 13.26
CA GLU A 153 -1.29 -0.85 14.03
C GLU A 153 -0.34 0.25 13.55
N GLN A 154 0.90 -0.13 13.20
CA GLN A 154 1.84 0.81 12.57
C GLN A 154 1.26 1.38 11.27
N ASN A 155 0.76 0.53 10.37
CA ASN A 155 0.17 0.96 9.10
C ASN A 155 -1.07 1.84 9.35
N MET A 156 -1.97 1.41 10.25
CA MET A 156 -3.19 2.14 10.60
C MET A 156 -2.90 3.50 11.22
N SER A 157 -1.82 3.64 12.00
CA SER A 157 -1.44 4.93 12.59
C SER A 157 -1.23 6.03 11.55
N ALA A 158 -0.92 5.67 10.28
CA ALA A 158 -0.85 6.63 9.18
C ALA A 158 -2.17 7.36 8.91
N LEU A 159 -3.30 6.80 9.35
CA LEU A 159 -4.63 7.39 9.17
C LEU A 159 -5.02 8.39 10.28
N ALA A 160 -4.20 8.55 11.32
CA ALA A 160 -4.47 9.48 12.42
C ALA A 160 -4.76 10.94 11.95
N PRO A 161 -4.07 11.51 10.94
CA PRO A 161 -4.39 12.85 10.44
C PRO A 161 -5.78 12.96 9.81
N LEU A 162 -6.42 11.83 9.49
CA LEU A 162 -7.78 11.75 8.93
C LEU A 162 -8.85 11.55 10.00
N GLY A 163 -8.46 11.42 11.27
CA GLY A 163 -9.37 11.08 12.37
C GLY A 163 -9.95 9.66 12.28
N ILE A 164 -9.28 8.75 11.57
CA ILE A 164 -9.69 7.34 11.47
C ILE A 164 -9.01 6.56 12.60
N ASP A 165 -9.82 5.91 13.41
CA ASP A 165 -9.36 5.13 14.56
C ASP A 165 -8.82 3.74 14.13
N VAL A 166 -7.92 3.20 14.97
CA VAL A 166 -7.20 1.93 14.73
C VAL A 166 -7.99 0.71 15.24
N THR A 167 -9.11 0.92 15.93
CA THR A 167 -9.89 -0.15 16.55
C THR A 167 -10.46 -1.14 15.51
N ASN A 168 -10.31 -2.45 15.77
CA ASN A 168 -10.82 -3.55 14.95
C ASN A 168 -10.20 -3.69 13.53
N ALA A 169 -8.93 -3.36 13.40
CA ALA A 169 -8.19 -3.50 12.15
C ALA A 169 -7.86 -4.97 11.84
N VAL A 170 -8.72 -5.66 11.08
CA VAL A 170 -8.52 -7.06 10.67
C VAL A 170 -7.95 -7.11 9.25
N ALA A 171 -6.87 -7.87 9.08
CA ALA A 171 -6.33 -8.16 7.75
C ALA A 171 -7.26 -9.12 7.01
N SER A 172 -7.48 -8.84 5.72
CA SER A 172 -8.32 -9.66 4.86
C SER A 172 -7.57 -10.07 3.60
N MET A 173 -7.70 -11.32 3.21
CA MET A 173 -7.18 -11.83 1.93
C MET A 173 -8.35 -12.12 1.00
N HIS A 174 -8.20 -11.71 -0.25
CA HIS A 174 -9.16 -11.96 -1.31
C HIS A 174 -8.50 -12.75 -2.43
N PHE A 175 -9.26 -13.60 -3.08
CA PHE A 175 -8.82 -14.42 -4.21
C PHE A 175 -9.91 -14.44 -5.28
N SER A 176 -9.52 -14.66 -6.52
CA SER A 176 -10.45 -14.74 -7.63
C SER A 176 -11.14 -16.11 -7.69
N GLU A 177 -12.28 -16.17 -8.37
CA GLU A 177 -12.95 -17.46 -8.65
C GLU A 177 -12.06 -18.39 -9.48
N ALA A 178 -11.24 -17.85 -10.37
CA ALA A 178 -10.27 -18.61 -11.13
C ALA A 178 -9.19 -19.26 -10.23
N ASP A 179 -8.77 -18.58 -9.16
CA ASP A 179 -7.81 -19.16 -8.19
C ASP A 179 -8.46 -20.24 -7.35
N ARG A 180 -9.73 -20.05 -6.96
CA ARG A 180 -10.53 -21.08 -6.29
C ARG A 180 -10.63 -22.34 -7.14
N GLN A 181 -11.01 -22.20 -8.41
CA GLN A 181 -11.13 -23.33 -9.33
C GLN A 181 -9.80 -24.08 -9.51
N LYS A 182 -8.67 -23.38 -9.57
CA LYS A 182 -7.34 -24.04 -9.60
C LYS A 182 -7.10 -24.91 -8.37
N VAL A 183 -7.45 -24.38 -7.18
CA VAL A 183 -7.30 -25.15 -5.93
C VAL A 183 -8.26 -26.34 -5.91
N ASP A 184 -9.50 -26.17 -6.32
CA ASP A 184 -10.50 -27.26 -6.38
C ASP A 184 -10.03 -28.38 -7.31
N VAL A 185 -9.47 -28.04 -8.48
CA VAL A 185 -8.87 -29.04 -9.41
C VAL A 185 -7.70 -29.76 -8.76
N LEU A 186 -6.80 -29.05 -8.07
CA LEU A 186 -5.67 -29.67 -7.37
C LEU A 186 -6.12 -30.62 -6.26
N LEU A 187 -7.12 -30.23 -5.46
CA LEU A 187 -7.69 -31.08 -4.42
C LEU A 187 -8.33 -32.33 -5.00
N ALA A 188 -9.08 -32.21 -6.10
CA ALA A 188 -9.69 -33.32 -6.79
C ALA A 188 -8.63 -34.30 -7.36
N GLN A 189 -7.57 -33.78 -7.97
CA GLN A 189 -6.45 -34.60 -8.48
C GLN A 189 -5.76 -35.39 -7.37
N GLN A 190 -5.68 -34.83 -6.16
CA GLN A 190 -5.11 -35.48 -4.98
C GLN A 190 -6.13 -36.32 -4.20
N GLN A 191 -7.37 -36.46 -4.70
CA GLN A 191 -8.48 -37.17 -4.06
C GLN A 191 -8.81 -36.67 -2.64
N ILE A 192 -8.58 -35.40 -2.38
CA ILE A 192 -8.89 -34.76 -1.08
C ILE A 192 -10.33 -34.27 -1.14
N ALA A 193 -11.27 -34.99 -0.52
CA ALA A 193 -12.71 -34.66 -0.50
C ALA A 193 -13.23 -34.20 0.88
N GLY A 194 -12.41 -34.32 1.93
CA GLY A 194 -12.79 -34.01 3.31
C GLY A 194 -11.98 -32.86 3.91
N PRO A 195 -12.16 -32.59 5.20
CA PRO A 195 -11.34 -31.60 5.92
C PRO A 195 -9.85 -31.95 5.83
N PHE A 196 -9.01 -30.95 5.58
CA PHE A 196 -7.56 -31.12 5.49
C PHE A 196 -6.83 -29.99 6.21
N ILE A 197 -5.55 -30.23 6.54
CA ILE A 197 -4.65 -29.24 7.15
C ILE A 197 -3.54 -28.94 6.15
N VAL A 198 -3.30 -27.65 5.95
CA VAL A 198 -2.13 -27.19 5.17
C VAL A 198 -1.00 -26.85 6.12
N LEU A 199 0.16 -27.46 5.92
CA LEU A 199 1.38 -27.15 6.67
C LEU A 199 2.40 -26.49 5.77
N GLN A 200 2.86 -25.30 6.14
CA GLN A 200 3.95 -24.57 5.49
C GLN A 200 5.16 -24.52 6.45
N PRO A 201 6.04 -25.51 6.44
CA PRO A 201 7.09 -25.65 7.45
C PRO A 201 8.28 -24.72 7.23
N THR A 202 8.37 -24.08 6.05
CA THR A 202 9.49 -23.20 5.71
C THR A 202 9.04 -21.76 5.61
N SER A 203 9.77 -20.87 6.27
CA SER A 203 9.69 -19.42 6.06
C SER A 203 11.06 -18.91 5.59
N ARG A 204 11.08 -17.83 4.86
CA ARG A 204 12.31 -17.09 4.54
C ARG A 204 12.58 -16.02 5.57
#